data_b05784406893fff875dcad0d8152d3e2
#
_entry.id   b05784406893fff875dcad0d8152d3e2
#
_cell.length_a   1.000
_cell.length_b   1.000
_cell.length_c   1.000
_cell.angle_alpha   90.00
_cell.angle_beta   90.00
_cell.angle_gamma   90.00
#
_symmetry.space_group_name_H-M   'P 1'
#
loop_
_entity.id
_entity.type
_entity.pdbx_description
1 polymer ?
#
loop_
_entity_poly.entity_id
_entity_poly.type
_entity_poly.pdbx_seq_one_letter_code
_entity_poly.pdbx_strand_id
1 'polypeptide(L)'
;MSDGAVITRSEQRCFGGIQGFYEHASAACAGPMRFAVYRPPQALAGATVPVVYYLPGLTCSEETFVIKAGAQRVAAELGLALVACDTSPRAARYPGDDADWDFGQAAGFYVDATVEPWSATYRMHRWVATELPELVEHHFGVGPRRGVFGHSMGGHGALTIGLLHADRFASTSALAPIAAPMQVPWGRKAFGGYLGPDTAMWRRHDTCALLEDGHRFANAPHVDVGLADKFLETQLRPELLEAAAAAVGQPIAVHRHAGYDHSYYFVATFVEVQLRHHAAILGGS
;
A
#
# COMPACT_ATOMS: atom_id res chain seq x y z
N MET A 1 -5.67 20.72 13.68
CA MET A 1 -6.07 19.51 12.96
C MET A 1 -7.34 19.89 12.23
N SER A 2 -7.34 19.94 10.89
CA SER A 2 -8.56 20.26 10.14
C SER A 2 -9.47 19.03 10.28
N ASP A 3 -10.65 19.24 10.80
CA ASP A 3 -11.76 18.29 10.84
C ASP A 3 -12.24 18.09 9.39
N GLY A 4 -11.40 17.39 8.60
CA GLY A 4 -11.55 17.26 7.17
C GLY A 4 -12.76 16.39 6.85
N ALA A 5 -13.80 16.99 6.26
CA ALA A 5 -15.02 16.29 5.88
C ALA A 5 -14.72 15.11 4.95
N VAL A 6 -15.30 13.95 5.25
CA VAL A 6 -15.34 12.79 4.37
C VAL A 6 -16.62 12.85 3.56
N ILE A 7 -16.50 12.82 2.24
CA ILE A 7 -17.63 12.77 1.31
C ILE A 7 -17.91 11.34 0.99
N THR A 8 -19.07 10.81 1.33
CA THR A 8 -19.55 9.50 0.92
C THR A 8 -19.95 9.53 -0.56
N ARG A 9 -19.31 8.73 -1.38
CA ARG A 9 -19.63 8.55 -2.80
C ARG A 9 -20.67 7.46 -2.99
N SER A 10 -20.46 6.31 -2.34
CA SER A 10 -21.44 5.21 -2.29
C SER A 10 -21.13 4.26 -1.13
N GLU A 11 -22.14 3.50 -0.69
CA GLU A 11 -22.01 2.41 0.29
C GLU A 11 -22.90 1.24 -0.12
N GLN A 12 -22.38 0.02 0.02
CA GLN A 12 -23.09 -1.23 -0.29
C GLN A 12 -22.94 -2.24 0.83
N ARG A 13 -23.99 -3.01 1.11
CA ARG A 13 -23.91 -4.18 1.99
C ARG A 13 -23.01 -5.25 1.38
N CYS A 14 -22.06 -5.77 2.16
CA CYS A 14 -21.09 -6.75 1.69
C CYS A 14 -20.66 -7.65 2.86
N PHE A 15 -20.94 -8.98 2.78
CA PHE A 15 -20.61 -9.98 3.82
C PHE A 15 -20.97 -9.56 5.25
N GLY A 16 -22.19 -9.04 5.43
CA GLY A 16 -22.64 -8.55 6.74
C GLY A 16 -22.09 -7.19 7.15
N GLY A 17 -21.04 -6.71 6.50
CA GLY A 17 -20.43 -5.40 6.67
C GLY A 17 -20.93 -4.37 5.65
N ILE A 18 -20.13 -3.30 5.49
CA ILE A 18 -20.37 -2.23 4.50
C ILE A 18 -19.07 -1.97 3.74
N GLN A 19 -19.12 -2.06 2.40
CA GLN A 19 -18.10 -1.54 1.52
C GLN A 19 -18.51 -0.14 1.10
N GLY A 20 -17.68 0.87 1.42
CA GLY A 20 -17.90 2.25 1.04
C GLY A 20 -16.80 2.81 0.16
N PHE A 21 -17.14 3.84 -0.62
CA PHE A 21 -16.23 4.65 -1.42
C PHE A 21 -16.38 6.11 -0.99
N TYR A 22 -15.24 6.73 -0.75
CA TYR A 22 -15.18 8.04 -0.12
C TYR A 22 -14.18 8.95 -0.82
N GLU A 23 -14.32 10.24 -0.53
CA GLU A 23 -13.40 11.28 -0.99
C GLU A 23 -13.12 12.25 0.16
N HIS A 24 -11.89 12.72 0.24
CA HIS A 24 -11.44 13.69 1.23
C HIS A 24 -10.55 14.74 0.55
N ALA A 25 -10.71 15.99 0.95
CA ALA A 25 -9.83 17.08 0.54
C ALA A 25 -8.51 16.99 1.29
N SER A 26 -7.55 16.25 0.73
CA SER A 26 -6.26 15.98 1.36
C SER A 26 -5.40 17.23 1.46
N ALA A 27 -4.87 17.48 2.65
CA ALA A 27 -3.87 18.51 2.87
C ALA A 27 -2.50 18.08 2.33
N ALA A 28 -2.16 16.78 2.42
CA ALA A 28 -0.92 16.24 1.88
C ALA A 28 -0.86 16.36 0.36
N CYS A 29 -1.93 15.96 -0.32
CA CYS A 29 -1.99 15.97 -1.78
C CYS A 29 -2.60 17.26 -2.37
N ALA A 30 -2.89 18.26 -1.55
CA ALA A 30 -3.47 19.56 -1.92
C ALA A 30 -4.70 19.44 -2.85
N GLY A 31 -5.56 18.45 -2.62
CA GLY A 31 -6.74 18.21 -3.45
C GLY A 31 -7.52 16.96 -3.05
N PRO A 32 -8.59 16.65 -3.80
CA PRO A 32 -9.42 15.48 -3.49
C PRO A 32 -8.66 14.18 -3.69
N MET A 33 -8.67 13.34 -2.65
CA MET A 33 -8.15 11.98 -2.67
C MET A 33 -9.27 10.98 -2.43
N ARG A 34 -9.33 9.93 -3.26
CA ARG A 34 -10.30 8.85 -3.15
C ARG A 34 -9.74 7.68 -2.38
N PHE A 35 -10.63 7.05 -1.62
CA PHE A 35 -10.32 5.83 -0.88
C PHE A 35 -11.58 4.99 -0.67
N ALA A 36 -11.38 3.71 -0.44
CA ALA A 36 -12.42 2.75 -0.14
C ALA A 36 -12.22 2.19 1.27
N VAL A 37 -13.30 1.97 2.01
CA VAL A 37 -13.26 1.34 3.34
C VAL A 37 -14.27 0.21 3.39
N TYR A 38 -13.83 -0.98 3.78
CA TYR A 38 -14.70 -2.06 4.21
C TYR A 38 -14.76 -2.08 5.74
N ARG A 39 -15.98 -1.92 6.28
CA ARG A 39 -16.26 -2.07 7.72
C ARG A 39 -16.88 -3.44 7.99
N PRO A 40 -16.21 -4.33 8.74
CA PRO A 40 -16.76 -5.66 9.03
C PRO A 40 -17.96 -5.59 9.97
N PRO A 41 -18.76 -6.68 10.07
CA PRO A 41 -19.94 -6.72 10.95
C PRO A 41 -19.65 -6.32 12.40
N GLN A 42 -18.47 -6.67 12.91
CA GLN A 42 -18.03 -6.37 14.28
C GLN A 42 -17.93 -4.85 14.52
N ALA A 43 -17.37 -4.11 13.53
CA ALA A 43 -17.30 -2.65 13.61
C ALA A 43 -18.70 -2.01 13.60
N LEU A 44 -19.63 -2.54 12.80
CA LEU A 44 -21.02 -2.08 12.77
C LEU A 44 -21.77 -2.38 14.07
N ALA A 45 -21.35 -3.43 14.81
CA ALA A 45 -21.87 -3.76 16.13
C ALA A 45 -21.23 -2.93 17.27
N GLY A 46 -20.35 -1.97 16.95
CA GLY A 46 -19.72 -1.05 17.90
C GLY A 46 -18.37 -1.51 18.46
N ALA A 47 -17.79 -2.61 17.94
CA ALA A 47 -16.44 -3.01 18.32
C ALA A 47 -15.39 -2.13 17.62
N THR A 48 -14.32 -1.78 18.34
CA THR A 48 -13.12 -1.17 17.74
C THR A 48 -12.26 -2.27 17.13
N VAL A 49 -12.20 -2.31 15.80
CA VAL A 49 -11.51 -3.37 15.04
C VAL A 49 -10.14 -2.92 14.54
N PRO A 50 -9.18 -3.84 14.34
CA PRO A 50 -7.93 -3.54 13.64
C PRO A 50 -8.20 -3.16 12.18
N VAL A 51 -7.27 -2.39 11.58
CA VAL A 51 -7.39 -1.93 10.20
C VAL A 51 -6.16 -2.33 9.37
N VAL A 52 -6.40 -2.77 8.14
CA VAL A 52 -5.34 -3.12 7.19
C VAL A 52 -5.46 -2.24 5.95
N TYR A 53 -4.39 -1.51 5.66
CA TYR A 53 -4.29 -0.61 4.50
C TYR A 53 -3.72 -1.38 3.32
N TYR A 54 -4.45 -1.40 2.21
CA TYR A 54 -4.01 -1.96 0.96
C TYR A 54 -3.55 -0.86 -0.01
N LEU A 55 -2.36 -1.04 -0.56
CA LEU A 55 -1.74 -0.15 -1.54
C LEU A 55 -1.81 -0.79 -2.93
N PRO A 56 -2.58 -0.20 -3.87
CA PRO A 56 -2.68 -0.74 -5.21
C PRO A 56 -1.40 -0.56 -6.04
N GLY A 57 -1.25 -1.39 -7.09
CA GLY A 57 -0.18 -1.29 -8.08
C GLY A 57 -0.41 -0.21 -9.13
N LEU A 58 0.53 -0.09 -10.07
CA LEU A 58 0.44 0.80 -11.23
C LEU A 58 -0.90 0.65 -11.96
N THR A 59 -1.44 1.77 -12.43
CA THR A 59 -2.70 1.87 -13.19
C THR A 59 -3.98 1.59 -12.40
N CYS A 60 -3.87 1.19 -11.13
CA CYS A 60 -5.01 0.91 -10.28
C CYS A 60 -5.55 2.16 -9.58
N SER A 61 -6.74 2.02 -9.01
CA SER A 61 -7.40 2.98 -8.15
C SER A 61 -7.85 2.31 -6.83
N GLU A 62 -8.49 3.05 -5.95
CA GLU A 62 -9.13 2.58 -4.72
C GLU A 62 -10.15 1.46 -4.95
N GLU A 63 -10.78 1.43 -6.13
CA GLU A 63 -11.81 0.44 -6.48
C GLU A 63 -11.21 -0.92 -6.86
N THR A 64 -10.00 -0.93 -7.43
CA THR A 64 -9.46 -2.11 -8.10
C THR A 64 -9.35 -3.31 -7.16
N PHE A 65 -8.80 -3.10 -5.97
CA PHE A 65 -8.64 -4.16 -4.97
C PHE A 65 -9.98 -4.64 -4.42
N VAL A 66 -10.82 -3.71 -3.98
CA VAL A 66 -12.09 -4.06 -3.29
C VAL A 66 -13.08 -4.76 -4.21
N ILE A 67 -12.96 -4.57 -5.54
CA ILE A 67 -13.80 -5.24 -6.54
C ILE A 67 -13.20 -6.59 -6.96
N LYS A 68 -11.86 -6.69 -7.10
CA LYS A 68 -11.23 -7.83 -7.77
C LYS A 68 -10.62 -8.87 -6.83
N ALA A 69 -10.24 -8.50 -5.59
CA ALA A 69 -9.49 -9.40 -4.71
C ALA A 69 -10.34 -10.37 -3.90
N GLY A 70 -11.66 -10.11 -3.72
CA GLY A 70 -12.53 -10.95 -2.89
C GLY A 70 -12.20 -10.93 -1.39
N ALA A 71 -11.50 -9.91 -0.92
CA ALA A 71 -10.94 -9.79 0.42
C ALA A 71 -11.99 -9.65 1.53
N GLN A 72 -13.18 -9.08 1.22
CA GLN A 72 -14.17 -8.69 2.23
C GLN A 72 -14.75 -9.88 3.01
N ARG A 73 -14.89 -11.06 2.36
CA ARG A 73 -15.38 -12.25 3.06
C ARG A 73 -14.46 -12.64 4.21
N VAL A 74 -13.18 -12.74 3.92
CA VAL A 74 -12.16 -13.11 4.92
C VAL A 74 -12.00 -12.01 5.96
N ALA A 75 -12.04 -10.75 5.55
CA ALA A 75 -11.99 -9.61 6.47
C ALA A 75 -13.19 -9.60 7.46
N ALA A 76 -14.39 -9.97 6.98
CA ALA A 76 -15.57 -10.13 7.85
C ALA A 76 -15.38 -11.25 8.88
N GLU A 77 -14.84 -12.40 8.46
CA GLU A 77 -14.54 -13.55 9.33
C GLU A 77 -13.52 -13.19 10.40
N LEU A 78 -12.48 -12.41 10.03
CA LEU A 78 -11.37 -12.04 10.91
C LEU A 78 -11.61 -10.76 11.74
N GLY A 79 -12.73 -10.07 11.53
CA GLY A 79 -12.99 -8.80 12.21
C GLY A 79 -12.02 -7.67 11.80
N LEU A 80 -11.53 -7.66 10.57
CA LEU A 80 -10.61 -6.65 10.05
C LEU A 80 -11.34 -5.61 9.20
N ALA A 81 -11.09 -4.33 9.44
CA ALA A 81 -11.40 -3.29 8.48
C ALA A 81 -10.34 -3.26 7.37
N LEU A 82 -10.77 -2.99 6.13
CA LEU A 82 -9.88 -2.84 4.99
C LEU A 82 -9.99 -1.42 4.45
N VAL A 83 -8.84 -0.82 4.11
CA VAL A 83 -8.76 0.48 3.47
C VAL A 83 -7.93 0.35 2.19
N ALA A 84 -8.44 0.84 1.07
CA ALA A 84 -7.68 0.94 -0.18
C ALA A 84 -7.67 2.41 -0.64
N CYS A 85 -6.50 2.93 -1.01
CA CYS A 85 -6.37 4.31 -1.51
C CYS A 85 -6.20 4.34 -3.03
N ASP A 86 -6.42 5.51 -3.64
CA ASP A 86 -5.97 5.75 -5.02
C ASP A 86 -4.43 5.81 -5.07
N THR A 87 -3.87 5.60 -6.25
CA THR A 87 -2.43 5.46 -6.49
C THR A 87 -1.74 6.77 -6.90
N SER A 88 -2.50 7.84 -7.08
CA SER A 88 -2.00 9.20 -7.29
C SER A 88 -3.10 10.25 -7.05
N PRO A 89 -2.76 11.53 -6.87
CA PRO A 89 -3.72 12.62 -6.94
C PRO A 89 -4.28 12.75 -8.36
N ARG A 90 -5.59 12.50 -8.55
CA ARG A 90 -6.23 12.51 -9.88
C ARG A 90 -6.70 13.88 -10.35
N ALA A 91 -6.95 14.79 -9.42
CA ALA A 91 -7.39 16.15 -9.74
C ALA A 91 -6.24 17.06 -10.19
N ALA A 92 -5.03 16.80 -9.73
CA ALA A 92 -3.84 17.49 -10.19
C ALA A 92 -3.48 17.05 -11.62
N ARG A 93 -3.38 18.00 -12.53
CA ARG A 93 -3.04 17.75 -13.94
C ARG A 93 -1.79 18.53 -14.31
N TYR A 94 -0.77 17.79 -14.74
CA TYR A 94 0.50 18.34 -15.18
C TYR A 94 0.77 17.95 -16.64
N PRO A 95 1.48 18.75 -17.42
CA PRO A 95 1.88 18.38 -18.78
C PRO A 95 2.62 17.03 -18.79
N GLY A 96 2.09 16.07 -19.54
CA GLY A 96 2.69 14.73 -19.68
C GLY A 96 2.40 13.76 -18.51
N ASP A 97 1.49 14.10 -17.59
CA ASP A 97 1.14 13.22 -16.46
C ASP A 97 0.36 11.97 -16.84
N ASP A 98 -0.11 11.88 -18.07
CA ASP A 98 -0.81 10.74 -18.67
C ASP A 98 -0.13 10.18 -19.93
N ALA A 99 1.10 10.64 -20.22
CA ALA A 99 1.85 10.20 -21.40
C ALA A 99 2.35 8.74 -21.27
N ASP A 100 2.67 8.33 -20.06
CA ASP A 100 3.18 6.99 -19.73
C ASP A 100 2.31 6.33 -18.65
N TRP A 101 2.02 5.05 -18.81
CA TRP A 101 1.23 4.28 -17.84
C TRP A 101 1.96 3.98 -16.52
N ASP A 102 3.29 4.12 -16.49
CA ASP A 102 4.15 3.83 -15.34
C ASP A 102 4.74 5.09 -14.67
N PHE A 103 4.22 6.28 -15.02
CA PHE A 103 4.62 7.57 -14.43
C PHE A 103 3.46 8.58 -14.48
N GLY A 104 3.34 9.45 -13.49
CA GLY A 104 2.26 10.43 -13.41
C GLY A 104 0.96 9.85 -12.87
N GLN A 105 -0.12 9.96 -13.62
CA GLN A 105 -1.44 9.47 -13.23
C GLN A 105 -1.41 7.95 -12.93
N ALA A 106 -1.97 7.55 -11.80
CA ALA A 106 -1.99 6.17 -11.33
C ALA A 106 -0.61 5.53 -11.07
N ALA A 107 0.44 6.33 -10.85
CA ALA A 107 1.81 5.88 -10.71
C ALA A 107 2.63 6.70 -9.68
N GLY A 108 2.02 7.06 -8.54
CA GLY A 108 2.64 7.94 -7.52
C GLY A 108 3.74 7.29 -6.67
N PHE A 109 4.01 6.00 -6.84
CA PHE A 109 5.09 5.23 -6.17
C PHE A 109 5.17 5.39 -4.64
N TYR A 110 4.12 5.90 -4.01
CA TYR A 110 4.04 6.09 -2.55
C TYR A 110 5.23 6.87 -1.98
N VAL A 111 5.73 7.85 -2.75
CA VAL A 111 6.76 8.81 -2.33
C VAL A 111 6.15 10.19 -2.10
N ASP A 112 6.89 11.06 -1.41
CA ASP A 112 6.60 12.48 -1.37
C ASP A 112 7.53 13.17 -2.36
N ALA A 113 6.98 13.59 -3.50
CA ALA A 113 7.76 14.23 -4.55
C ALA A 113 8.41 15.53 -4.07
N THR A 114 9.65 15.77 -4.51
CA THR A 114 10.44 16.94 -4.17
C THR A 114 10.74 17.83 -5.38
N VAL A 115 10.45 17.34 -6.59
CA VAL A 115 10.71 18.04 -7.86
C VAL A 115 9.41 18.61 -8.41
N GLU A 116 9.45 19.87 -8.85
CA GLU A 116 8.34 20.51 -9.54
C GLU A 116 8.06 19.86 -10.92
N PRO A 117 6.79 19.77 -11.32
CA PRO A 117 5.59 20.27 -10.62
C PRO A 117 5.01 19.29 -9.60
N TRP A 118 5.58 18.08 -9.48
CA TRP A 118 5.05 16.97 -8.69
C TRP A 118 5.03 17.27 -7.18
N SER A 119 6.03 18.01 -6.69
CA SER A 119 6.19 18.35 -5.26
C SER A 119 4.97 19.06 -4.66
N ALA A 120 4.16 19.71 -5.49
CA ALA A 120 2.96 20.41 -5.04
C ALA A 120 1.86 19.47 -4.57
N THR A 121 1.70 18.26 -5.18
CA THR A 121 0.56 17.38 -4.94
C THR A 121 0.89 15.90 -4.79
N TYR A 122 1.97 15.39 -5.36
CA TYR A 122 2.34 13.97 -5.30
C TYR A 122 3.03 13.63 -3.98
N ARG A 123 2.27 13.70 -2.86
CA ARG A 123 2.77 13.38 -1.50
C ARG A 123 2.09 12.12 -0.97
N MET A 124 2.23 11.04 -1.75
CA MET A 124 1.55 9.78 -1.51
C MET A 124 2.04 9.07 -0.26
N HIS A 125 3.32 9.22 0.11
CA HIS A 125 3.84 8.66 1.36
C HIS A 125 3.13 9.29 2.56
N ARG A 126 3.11 10.63 2.64
CA ARG A 126 2.44 11.37 3.73
C ARG A 126 0.94 11.09 3.79
N TRP A 127 0.29 11.00 2.62
CA TRP A 127 -1.12 10.64 2.53
C TRP A 127 -1.38 9.29 3.21
N VAL A 128 -0.67 8.24 2.80
CA VAL A 128 -0.91 6.85 3.26
C VAL A 128 -0.40 6.61 4.67
N ALA A 129 0.77 7.14 5.02
CA ALA A 129 1.38 6.87 6.32
C ALA A 129 0.83 7.71 7.46
N THR A 130 0.18 8.85 7.16
CA THR A 130 -0.22 9.81 8.20
C THR A 130 -1.68 10.22 8.06
N GLU A 131 -2.05 10.93 6.99
CA GLU A 131 -3.35 11.61 6.89
C GLU A 131 -4.51 10.63 6.76
N LEU A 132 -4.40 9.63 5.87
CA LEU A 132 -5.44 8.62 5.67
C LEU A 132 -5.71 7.79 6.94
N PRO A 133 -4.69 7.29 7.69
CA PRO A 133 -4.94 6.61 8.96
C PRO A 133 -5.67 7.45 10.00
N GLU A 134 -5.27 8.70 10.19
CA GLU A 134 -5.92 9.61 11.14
C GLU A 134 -7.38 9.88 10.75
N LEU A 135 -7.64 10.08 9.45
CA LEU A 135 -8.98 10.27 8.91
C LEU A 135 -9.86 9.02 9.13
N VAL A 136 -9.33 7.83 8.82
CA VAL A 136 -10.07 6.56 8.91
C VAL A 136 -10.40 6.23 10.37
N GLU A 137 -9.47 6.39 11.28
CA GLU A 137 -9.67 6.16 12.71
C GLU A 137 -10.73 7.11 13.30
N HIS A 138 -10.74 8.35 12.85
CA HIS A 138 -11.73 9.33 13.32
C HIS A 138 -13.16 9.02 12.82
N HIS A 139 -13.32 8.57 11.57
CA HIS A 139 -14.64 8.49 10.93
C HIS A 139 -15.27 7.10 10.88
N PHE A 140 -14.49 6.01 11.01
CA PHE A 140 -14.98 4.67 10.67
C PHE A 140 -14.99 3.63 11.82
N GLY A 141 -14.74 4.05 13.05
CA GLY A 141 -14.81 3.17 14.22
C GLY A 141 -13.72 2.09 14.25
N VAL A 142 -12.57 2.36 13.61
CA VAL A 142 -11.41 1.47 13.63
C VAL A 142 -10.40 1.94 14.68
N GLY A 143 -9.57 1.00 15.16
CA GLY A 143 -8.58 1.28 16.20
C GLY A 143 -7.18 1.56 15.62
N PRO A 144 -6.22 1.92 16.49
CA PRO A 144 -4.84 2.25 16.10
C PRO A 144 -3.98 1.02 15.78
N ARG A 145 -4.53 -0.20 15.85
CA ARG A 145 -3.81 -1.42 15.45
C ARG A 145 -3.83 -1.53 13.93
N ARG A 146 -2.72 -1.19 13.29
CA ARG A 146 -2.61 -1.03 11.84
C ARG A 146 -1.71 -2.08 11.21
N GLY A 147 -2.14 -2.59 10.05
CA GLY A 147 -1.30 -3.31 9.10
C GLY A 147 -1.26 -2.59 7.77
N VAL A 148 -0.23 -2.88 6.98
CA VAL A 148 -0.11 -2.37 5.61
C VAL A 148 0.35 -3.48 4.68
N PHE A 149 -0.31 -3.60 3.52
CA PHE A 149 0.10 -4.49 2.47
C PHE A 149 -0.20 -3.90 1.09
N GLY A 150 0.32 -4.49 0.04
CA GLY A 150 0.08 -3.98 -1.29
C GLY A 150 0.57 -4.92 -2.39
N HIS A 151 0.26 -4.56 -3.62
CA HIS A 151 0.64 -5.32 -4.81
C HIS A 151 1.56 -4.49 -5.70
N SER A 152 2.64 -5.10 -6.22
CA SER A 152 3.53 -4.47 -7.20
C SER A 152 4.16 -3.17 -6.68
N MET A 153 3.90 -2.02 -7.33
CA MET A 153 4.22 -0.69 -6.83
C MET A 153 3.67 -0.47 -5.41
N GLY A 154 2.45 -0.95 -5.13
CA GLY A 154 1.87 -0.89 -3.79
C GLY A 154 2.56 -1.80 -2.78
N GLY A 155 3.10 -2.94 -3.23
CA GLY A 155 3.95 -3.80 -2.41
C GLY A 155 5.24 -3.11 -2.00
N HIS A 156 5.88 -2.37 -2.92
CA HIS A 156 6.97 -1.46 -2.63
C HIS A 156 6.57 -0.43 -1.55
N GLY A 157 5.45 0.27 -1.75
CA GLY A 157 4.94 1.26 -0.79
C GLY A 157 4.68 0.66 0.59
N ALA A 158 4.08 -0.54 0.65
CA ALA A 158 3.80 -1.23 1.90
C ALA A 158 5.09 -1.59 2.67
N LEU A 159 6.09 -2.12 1.99
CA LEU A 159 7.38 -2.47 2.60
C LEU A 159 8.11 -1.22 3.12
N THR A 160 8.17 -0.14 2.35
CA THR A 160 8.84 1.09 2.79
C THR A 160 8.12 1.77 3.96
N ILE A 161 6.77 1.83 3.93
CA ILE A 161 5.97 2.37 5.02
C ILE A 161 6.12 1.52 6.29
N GLY A 162 6.08 0.18 6.16
CA GLY A 162 6.28 -0.74 7.28
C GLY A 162 7.65 -0.60 7.96
N LEU A 163 8.70 -0.28 7.20
CA LEU A 163 10.05 -0.01 7.76
C LEU A 163 10.14 1.37 8.41
N LEU A 164 9.66 2.41 7.73
CA LEU A 164 9.79 3.79 8.20
C LEU A 164 8.87 4.12 9.38
N HIS A 165 7.76 3.41 9.50
CA HIS A 165 6.72 3.64 10.50
C HIS A 165 6.38 2.35 11.28
N ALA A 166 7.41 1.57 11.65
CA ALA A 166 7.26 0.32 12.39
C ALA A 166 6.58 0.48 13.76
N ASP A 167 6.62 1.68 14.34
CA ASP A 167 5.90 2.08 15.53
C ASP A 167 4.40 2.29 15.32
N ARG A 168 3.98 2.51 14.06
CA ARG A 168 2.58 2.78 13.68
C ARG A 168 1.92 1.61 12.94
N PHE A 169 2.69 0.85 12.16
CA PHE A 169 2.23 -0.32 11.39
C PHE A 169 2.88 -1.58 11.94
N ALA A 170 2.14 -2.30 12.79
CA ALA A 170 2.65 -3.49 13.46
C ALA A 170 2.81 -4.68 12.52
N SER A 171 2.01 -4.77 11.46
CA SER A 171 2.11 -5.86 10.48
C SER A 171 2.30 -5.32 9.06
N THR A 172 3.19 -5.99 8.32
CA THR A 172 3.51 -5.66 6.93
C THR A 172 3.48 -6.91 6.08
N SER A 173 2.93 -6.82 4.88
CA SER A 173 3.05 -7.89 3.90
C SER A 173 3.02 -7.36 2.47
N ALA A 174 3.32 -8.18 1.46
CA ALA A 174 3.36 -7.74 0.08
C ALA A 174 3.07 -8.86 -0.91
N LEU A 175 2.41 -8.51 -2.00
CA LEU A 175 2.14 -9.34 -3.16
C LEU A 175 2.97 -8.82 -4.33
N ALA A 176 3.89 -9.64 -4.87
CA ALA A 176 4.75 -9.31 -6.00
C ALA A 176 5.37 -7.89 -5.93
N PRO A 177 6.03 -7.49 -4.81
CA PRO A 177 6.54 -6.14 -4.62
C PRO A 177 7.69 -5.80 -5.56
N ILE A 178 7.84 -4.53 -5.94
CA ILE A 178 9.09 -3.98 -6.46
C ILE A 178 10.06 -3.87 -5.27
N ALA A 179 10.96 -4.85 -5.12
CA ALA A 179 11.75 -5.00 -3.89
C ALA A 179 12.84 -3.94 -3.72
N ALA A 180 13.49 -3.54 -4.82
CA ALA A 180 14.60 -2.59 -4.84
C ALA A 180 14.42 -1.55 -5.96
N PRO A 181 13.54 -0.56 -5.79
CA PRO A 181 13.22 0.40 -6.86
C PRO A 181 14.43 1.17 -7.39
N MET A 182 15.43 1.43 -6.57
CA MET A 182 16.68 2.06 -7.04
C MET A 182 17.45 1.24 -8.09
N GLN A 183 17.20 -0.07 -8.17
CA GLN A 183 17.94 -0.99 -9.03
C GLN A 183 17.17 -1.46 -10.27
N VAL A 184 15.89 -1.05 -10.40
CA VAL A 184 15.01 -1.50 -11.48
C VAL A 184 14.45 -0.33 -12.31
N PRO A 185 14.09 -0.57 -13.60
CA PRO A 185 13.68 0.51 -14.50
C PRO A 185 12.51 1.36 -14.00
N TRP A 186 11.43 0.75 -13.50
CA TRP A 186 10.26 1.51 -13.01
C TRP A 186 10.61 2.42 -11.84
N GLY A 187 11.35 1.91 -10.87
CA GLY A 187 11.74 2.70 -9.70
C GLY A 187 12.69 3.83 -10.06
N ARG A 188 13.68 3.57 -10.93
CA ARG A 188 14.61 4.63 -11.41
C ARG A 188 13.87 5.73 -12.15
N LYS A 189 12.90 5.39 -13.00
CA LYS A 189 12.07 6.36 -13.71
C LYS A 189 11.26 7.20 -12.72
N ALA A 190 10.55 6.55 -11.80
CA ALA A 190 9.73 7.23 -10.81
C ALA A 190 10.56 8.13 -9.88
N PHE A 191 11.64 7.60 -9.31
CA PHE A 191 12.48 8.36 -8.39
C PHE A 191 13.21 9.51 -9.08
N GLY A 192 13.71 9.28 -10.29
CA GLY A 192 14.30 10.36 -11.10
C GLY A 192 13.32 11.51 -11.36
N GLY A 193 12.06 11.18 -11.69
CA GLY A 193 11.02 12.16 -11.96
C GLY A 193 10.46 12.85 -10.73
N TYR A 194 10.24 12.12 -9.63
CA TYR A 194 9.62 12.66 -8.42
C TYR A 194 10.61 13.22 -7.40
N LEU A 195 11.79 12.59 -7.26
CA LEU A 195 12.79 12.93 -6.23
C LEU A 195 14.02 13.63 -6.80
N GLY A 196 14.15 13.67 -8.14
CA GLY A 196 15.30 14.28 -8.83
C GLY A 196 16.51 13.35 -8.92
N PRO A 197 17.68 13.85 -9.37
CA PRO A 197 18.85 13.04 -9.70
C PRO A 197 19.68 12.60 -8.49
N ASP A 198 19.44 13.17 -7.31
CA ASP A 198 20.19 12.80 -6.11
C ASP A 198 19.77 11.44 -5.57
N THR A 199 20.55 10.42 -5.88
CA THR A 199 20.27 9.03 -5.45
C THR A 199 20.35 8.83 -3.94
N ALA A 200 20.98 9.74 -3.17
CA ALA A 200 20.95 9.69 -1.73
C ALA A 200 19.53 9.92 -1.18
N MET A 201 18.73 10.76 -1.86
CA MET A 201 17.31 10.95 -1.52
C MET A 201 16.46 9.71 -1.83
N TRP A 202 16.85 8.88 -2.79
CA TRP A 202 16.12 7.67 -3.17
C TRP A 202 16.19 6.57 -2.11
N ARG A 203 17.30 6.50 -1.35
CA ARG A 203 17.51 5.49 -0.29
C ARG A 203 16.37 5.43 0.71
N ARG A 204 15.78 6.58 1.04
CA ARG A 204 14.64 6.69 1.98
C ARG A 204 13.35 6.06 1.44
N HIS A 205 13.34 5.67 0.19
CA HIS A 205 12.19 5.07 -0.49
C HIS A 205 12.51 3.69 -1.10
N ASP A 206 13.67 3.10 -0.76
CA ASP A 206 14.06 1.78 -1.23
C ASP A 206 14.15 0.81 -0.05
N THR A 207 13.40 -0.29 -0.11
CA THR A 207 13.30 -1.25 0.99
C THR A 207 14.65 -1.86 1.35
N CYS A 208 15.46 -2.21 0.34
CA CYS A 208 16.80 -2.80 0.57
C CYS A 208 17.73 -1.78 1.23
N ALA A 209 17.74 -0.54 0.74
CA ALA A 209 18.54 0.53 1.30
C ALA A 209 18.11 0.90 2.73
N LEU A 210 16.81 0.92 3.02
CA LEU A 210 16.30 1.15 4.37
C LEU A 210 16.74 0.07 5.36
N LEU A 211 16.76 -1.21 4.96
CA LEU A 211 17.29 -2.30 5.78
C LEU A 211 18.78 -2.12 6.05
N GLU A 212 19.57 -1.76 5.04
CA GLU A 212 21.01 -1.43 5.16
C GLU A 212 21.23 -0.24 6.10
N ASP A 213 20.39 0.79 6.03
CA ASP A 213 20.44 1.99 6.86
C ASP A 213 19.94 1.77 8.31
N GLY A 214 19.57 0.54 8.66
CA GLY A 214 19.24 0.15 10.03
C GLY A 214 17.77 0.13 10.39
N HIS A 215 16.86 0.42 9.45
CA HIS A 215 15.42 0.27 9.68
C HIS A 215 15.03 -1.21 9.81
N ARG A 216 14.03 -1.48 10.64
CA ARG A 216 13.52 -2.85 10.87
C ARG A 216 12.00 -2.87 10.88
N PHE A 217 11.42 -3.95 10.34
CA PHE A 217 9.99 -4.21 10.49
C PHE A 217 9.66 -4.53 11.96
N ALA A 218 8.48 -4.13 12.40
CA ALA A 218 7.99 -4.46 13.75
C ALA A 218 7.82 -5.98 13.95
N ASN A 219 7.35 -6.67 12.90
CA ASN A 219 7.23 -8.13 12.81
C ASN A 219 7.74 -8.59 11.45
N ALA A 220 8.11 -9.88 11.33
CA ALA A 220 8.57 -10.45 10.06
C ALA A 220 7.51 -10.27 8.96
N PRO A 221 7.81 -9.59 7.85
CA PRO A 221 6.85 -9.43 6.76
C PRO A 221 6.62 -10.74 6.00
N HIS A 222 5.40 -10.90 5.47
CA HIS A 222 5.03 -11.99 4.58
C HIS A 222 4.99 -11.49 3.13
N VAL A 223 5.70 -12.15 2.22
CA VAL A 223 5.79 -11.76 0.80
C VAL A 223 5.45 -12.94 -0.08
N ASP A 224 4.50 -12.76 -0.99
CA ASP A 224 4.15 -13.74 -2.02
C ASP A 224 4.58 -13.25 -3.41
N VAL A 225 5.16 -14.13 -4.24
CA VAL A 225 5.53 -13.82 -5.63
C VAL A 225 5.18 -14.97 -6.57
N GLY A 226 4.70 -14.65 -7.77
CA GLY A 226 4.42 -15.61 -8.82
C GLY A 226 5.66 -15.92 -9.65
N LEU A 227 5.93 -17.21 -9.92
CA LEU A 227 7.09 -17.63 -10.75
C LEU A 227 6.83 -17.49 -12.26
N ALA A 228 5.57 -17.33 -12.69
CA ALA A 228 5.23 -17.02 -14.07
C ALA A 228 5.03 -15.51 -14.34
N ASP A 229 5.39 -14.67 -13.35
CA ASP A 229 5.29 -13.22 -13.47
C ASP A 229 6.36 -12.68 -14.42
N LYS A 230 5.93 -12.06 -15.52
CA LYS A 230 6.83 -11.50 -16.55
C LYS A 230 7.72 -10.37 -16.03
N PHE A 231 7.39 -9.78 -14.90
CA PHE A 231 8.14 -8.70 -14.27
C PHE A 231 9.11 -9.18 -13.18
N LEU A 232 9.09 -10.47 -12.85
CA LEU A 232 9.83 -11.05 -11.73
C LEU A 232 11.33 -10.68 -11.77
N GLU A 233 11.98 -10.90 -12.91
CA GLU A 233 13.42 -10.72 -13.07
C GLU A 233 13.82 -9.26 -13.36
N THR A 234 12.92 -8.46 -13.95
CA THR A 234 13.28 -7.13 -14.45
C THR A 234 12.85 -5.98 -13.53
N GLN A 235 11.76 -6.18 -12.76
CA GLN A 235 11.15 -5.14 -11.94
C GLN A 235 10.96 -5.53 -10.48
N LEU A 236 10.61 -6.78 -10.17
CA LEU A 236 10.25 -7.18 -8.80
C LEU A 236 11.48 -7.53 -7.97
N ARG A 237 12.37 -8.39 -8.46
CA ARG A 237 13.66 -8.74 -7.88
C ARG A 237 13.59 -9.14 -6.39
N PRO A 238 12.74 -10.12 -6.01
CA PRO A 238 12.57 -10.50 -4.60
C PRO A 238 13.85 -11.02 -3.95
N GLU A 239 14.78 -11.57 -4.71
CA GLU A 239 16.09 -12.02 -4.23
C GLU A 239 16.94 -10.88 -3.65
N LEU A 240 16.75 -9.64 -4.12
CA LEU A 240 17.46 -8.48 -3.55
C LEU A 240 16.94 -8.17 -2.15
N LEU A 241 15.64 -8.30 -1.93
CA LEU A 241 15.03 -8.13 -0.61
C LEU A 241 15.51 -9.21 0.37
N GLU A 242 15.54 -10.48 -0.06
CA GLU A 242 16.05 -11.59 0.75
C GLU A 242 17.52 -11.38 1.13
N ALA A 243 18.35 -10.98 0.17
CA ALA A 243 19.78 -10.70 0.40
C ALA A 243 19.97 -9.54 1.39
N ALA A 244 19.24 -8.43 1.22
CA ALA A 244 19.33 -7.28 2.12
C ALA A 244 18.84 -7.63 3.54
N ALA A 245 17.74 -8.37 3.66
CA ALA A 245 17.20 -8.81 4.94
C ALA A 245 18.16 -9.78 5.65
N ALA A 246 18.73 -10.74 4.94
CA ALA A 246 19.71 -11.69 5.49
C ALA A 246 20.98 -10.99 5.97
N ALA A 247 21.50 -10.01 5.23
CA ALA A 247 22.70 -9.24 5.58
C ALA A 247 22.57 -8.51 6.91
N VAL A 248 21.35 -8.14 7.30
CA VAL A 248 21.07 -7.38 8.54
C VAL A 248 20.33 -8.21 9.61
N GLY A 249 20.14 -9.50 9.37
CA GLY A 249 19.45 -10.39 10.30
C GLY A 249 17.96 -10.09 10.50
N GLN A 250 17.30 -9.43 9.52
CA GLN A 250 15.86 -9.21 9.54
C GLN A 250 15.13 -10.46 9.05
N PRO A 251 14.30 -11.12 9.86
CA PRO A 251 13.46 -12.21 9.38
C PRO A 251 12.47 -11.72 8.31
N ILE A 252 12.35 -12.48 7.23
CA ILE A 252 11.37 -12.27 6.17
C ILE A 252 10.94 -13.61 5.58
N ALA A 253 9.67 -13.75 5.23
CA ALA A 253 9.14 -14.94 4.55
C ALA A 253 8.77 -14.58 3.11
N VAL A 254 9.51 -15.12 2.14
CA VAL A 254 9.23 -14.96 0.70
C VAL A 254 8.77 -16.29 0.13
N HIS A 255 7.50 -16.34 -0.27
CA HIS A 255 6.83 -17.53 -0.82
C HIS A 255 6.73 -17.40 -2.34
N ARG A 256 7.19 -18.43 -3.05
CA ARG A 256 7.22 -18.49 -4.51
C ARG A 256 6.18 -19.47 -5.03
N HIS A 257 5.31 -19.03 -5.93
CA HIS A 257 4.14 -19.77 -6.40
C HIS A 257 4.27 -20.12 -7.87
N ALA A 258 4.45 -21.42 -8.19
CA ALA A 258 4.57 -21.89 -9.56
C ALA A 258 3.27 -21.66 -10.35
N GLY A 259 3.39 -21.17 -11.60
CA GLY A 259 2.26 -20.94 -12.50
C GLY A 259 1.48 -19.66 -12.29
N TYR A 260 1.73 -18.88 -11.25
CA TYR A 260 1.07 -17.61 -11.01
C TYR A 260 1.83 -16.44 -11.66
N ASP A 261 1.07 -15.52 -12.21
CA ASP A 261 1.54 -14.31 -12.89
C ASP A 261 1.35 -13.03 -12.04
N HIS A 262 1.39 -11.85 -12.67
CA HIS A 262 1.22 -10.54 -12.02
C HIS A 262 -0.24 -10.06 -11.92
N SER A 263 -1.21 -10.89 -12.28
CA SER A 263 -2.61 -10.49 -12.39
C SER A 263 -3.35 -10.47 -11.06
N TYR A 264 -4.56 -9.92 -11.07
CA TYR A 264 -5.45 -9.98 -9.91
C TYR A 264 -5.97 -11.40 -9.60
N TYR A 265 -5.76 -12.40 -10.49
CA TYR A 265 -5.99 -13.80 -10.14
C TYR A 265 -4.99 -14.29 -9.09
N PHE A 266 -3.72 -13.84 -9.18
CA PHE A 266 -2.71 -14.06 -8.15
C PHE A 266 -3.12 -13.36 -6.84
N VAL A 267 -3.49 -12.08 -6.88
CA VAL A 267 -3.92 -11.32 -5.69
C VAL A 267 -5.12 -12.00 -5.03
N ALA A 268 -6.16 -12.36 -5.79
CA ALA A 268 -7.35 -13.01 -5.26
C ALA A 268 -7.08 -14.39 -4.63
N THR A 269 -6.09 -15.12 -5.16
CA THR A 269 -5.70 -16.42 -4.62
C THR A 269 -5.02 -16.31 -3.26
N PHE A 270 -4.15 -15.32 -3.09
CA PHE A 270 -3.30 -15.21 -1.89
C PHE A 270 -3.77 -14.16 -0.87
N VAL A 271 -4.81 -13.38 -1.17
CA VAL A 271 -5.32 -12.33 -0.26
C VAL A 271 -5.73 -12.88 1.11
N GLU A 272 -6.27 -14.09 1.18
CA GLU A 272 -6.66 -14.72 2.44
C GLU A 272 -5.44 -14.97 3.34
N VAL A 273 -4.33 -15.48 2.79
CA VAL A 273 -3.09 -15.72 3.54
C VAL A 273 -2.53 -14.39 4.05
N GLN A 274 -2.55 -13.35 3.23
CA GLN A 274 -2.13 -11.99 3.61
C GLN A 274 -2.98 -11.48 4.79
N LEU A 275 -4.30 -11.56 4.71
CA LEU A 275 -5.19 -11.09 5.78
C LEU A 275 -5.05 -11.90 7.07
N ARG A 276 -4.84 -13.22 6.99
CA ARG A 276 -4.58 -14.06 8.18
C ARG A 276 -3.25 -13.72 8.83
N HIS A 277 -2.20 -13.39 8.06
CA HIS A 277 -0.94 -12.87 8.58
C HIS A 277 -1.17 -11.59 9.39
N HIS A 278 -1.91 -10.63 8.85
CA HIS A 278 -2.25 -9.40 9.56
C HIS A 278 -3.08 -9.66 10.82
N ALA A 279 -4.10 -10.50 10.74
CA ALA A 279 -4.96 -10.83 11.88
C ALA A 279 -4.18 -11.46 13.04
N ALA A 280 -3.25 -12.36 12.76
CA ALA A 280 -2.41 -13.00 13.76
C ALA A 280 -1.56 -12.00 14.56
N ILE A 281 -1.09 -10.94 13.93
CA ILE A 281 -0.26 -9.90 14.57
C ILE A 281 -1.14 -8.83 15.24
N LEU A 282 -2.23 -8.44 14.60
CA LEU A 282 -3.08 -7.35 15.07
C LEU A 282 -4.14 -7.81 16.08
N GLY A 283 -4.26 -9.12 16.33
CA GLY A 283 -5.27 -9.67 17.24
C GLY A 283 -6.68 -9.52 16.68
N GLY A 284 -6.88 -9.86 15.40
CA GLY A 284 -8.19 -10.10 14.80
C GLY A 284 -8.87 -11.27 15.47
N SER A 285 -10.20 -11.22 15.59
CA SER A 285 -11.02 -12.28 16.23
C SER A 285 -11.12 -13.53 15.37
#